data_301d66ded763c918fa0f8ce642ec9fd9
#
_entry.id   301d66ded763c918fa0f8ce642ec9fd9
#
_cell.length_a   1.000
_cell.length_b   1.000
_cell.length_c   1.000
_cell.angle_alpha   90.00
_cell.angle_beta   90.00
_cell.angle_gamma   90.00
#
_symmetry.space_group_name_H-M   'P 1'
#
loop_
_entity.id
_entity.type
_entity.pdbx_description
1 polymer ?
#
loop_
_entity_poly.entity_id
_entity_poly.type
_entity_poly.pdbx_seq_one_letter_code
_entity_poly.pdbx_strand_id
1 'polypeptide(L)'
;MISVLIIAHQPLATALLGCCRHVYRGLPVQAAALDIIPDEDPEQALCEARALASRINDGSGQVVLTDLYGATPSRIAMQMAVPGRVSVLYGVNLPILLKVFNYRARLPLVELESLVLRDAADGIGRIDAGYPGRRLDRAQQSEGAPDPEAPAASSDAVRNDRSLQSDPPPSSPSQS
;
A
#
# COMPACT_ATOMS: atom_id res chain seq x y z
N MET A 1 16.75 -13.16 -0.25
CA MET A 1 15.33 -12.85 0.11
C MET A 1 15.16 -11.34 0.18
N ILE A 2 13.92 -10.84 -0.01
CA ILE A 2 13.64 -9.40 0.02
C ILE A 2 14.09 -8.80 1.35
N SER A 3 14.91 -7.75 1.29
CA SER A 3 15.39 -7.01 2.45
C SER A 3 14.36 -5.98 2.92
N VAL A 4 14.39 -5.63 4.22
CA VAL A 4 13.42 -4.72 4.84
C VAL A 4 14.16 -3.59 5.54
N LEU A 5 13.90 -2.36 5.14
CA LEU A 5 14.40 -1.17 5.82
C LEU A 5 13.20 -0.40 6.39
N ILE A 6 13.27 -0.02 7.65
CA ILE A 6 12.27 0.84 8.28
C ILE A 6 12.90 2.23 8.45
N ILE A 7 12.25 3.26 7.91
CA ILE A 7 12.65 4.66 8.07
C ILE A 7 11.47 5.41 8.68
N ALA A 8 11.56 5.83 9.92
CA ALA A 8 10.45 6.44 10.64
C ALA A 8 10.94 7.47 11.67
N HIS A 9 10.03 8.28 12.21
CA HIS A 9 10.38 9.18 13.31
C HIS A 9 10.91 8.41 14.52
N GLN A 10 11.93 8.96 15.16
CA GLN A 10 12.52 8.39 16.37
C GLN A 10 11.49 8.29 17.51
N PRO A 11 11.38 7.16 18.23
CA PRO A 11 12.17 5.92 18.11
C PRO A 11 11.41 4.80 17.37
N LEU A 12 10.47 5.13 16.47
CA LEU A 12 9.49 4.19 15.95
C LEU A 12 10.13 3.06 15.12
N ALA A 13 11.13 3.37 14.28
CA ALA A 13 11.76 2.37 13.42
C ALA A 13 12.46 1.28 14.23
N THR A 14 13.31 1.68 15.18
CA THR A 14 14.00 0.74 16.07
C THR A 14 13.05 0.01 17.02
N ALA A 15 11.99 0.68 17.49
CA ALA A 15 10.97 0.05 18.34
C ALA A 15 10.20 -1.05 17.59
N LEU A 16 9.76 -0.79 16.35
CA LEU A 16 9.08 -1.78 15.53
C LEU A 16 9.96 -2.99 15.22
N LEU A 17 11.22 -2.76 14.85
CA LEU A 17 12.17 -3.85 14.62
C LEU A 17 12.45 -4.63 15.92
N GLY A 18 12.50 -3.94 17.06
CA GLY A 18 12.60 -4.55 18.39
C GLY A 18 11.41 -5.47 18.72
N CYS A 19 10.19 -5.06 18.38
CA CYS A 19 9.00 -5.89 18.54
C CYS A 19 9.09 -7.16 17.67
N CYS A 20 9.57 -7.04 16.43
CA CYS A 20 9.80 -8.20 15.57
C CYS A 20 10.84 -9.17 16.17
N ARG A 21 11.92 -8.64 16.74
CA ARG A 21 12.92 -9.45 17.47
C ARG A 21 12.27 -10.30 18.57
N HIS A 22 11.34 -9.72 19.29
CA HIS A 22 10.61 -10.44 20.34
C HIS A 22 9.75 -11.55 19.78
N VAL A 23 8.97 -11.27 18.72
CA VAL A 23 8.06 -12.23 18.06
C VAL A 23 8.82 -13.40 17.44
N TYR A 24 9.92 -13.13 16.74
CA TYR A 24 10.70 -14.16 16.02
C TYR A 24 11.82 -14.78 16.87
N ARG A 25 11.95 -14.40 18.14
CA ARG A 25 13.02 -14.84 19.05
C ARG A 25 14.43 -14.57 18.52
N GLY A 26 14.58 -13.53 17.71
CA GLY A 26 15.84 -13.11 17.10
C GLY A 26 15.65 -11.94 16.15
N LEU A 27 16.73 -11.29 15.74
CA LEU A 27 16.64 -10.25 14.72
C LEU A 27 16.38 -10.89 13.36
N PRO A 28 15.37 -10.43 12.63
CA PRO A 28 15.21 -10.84 11.24
C PRO A 28 16.47 -10.49 10.44
N VAL A 29 17.04 -11.47 9.73
CA VAL A 29 18.18 -11.21 8.84
C VAL A 29 17.77 -10.27 7.71
N GLN A 30 18.71 -9.53 7.14
CA GLN A 30 18.45 -8.57 6.06
C GLN A 30 17.34 -7.57 6.42
N ALA A 31 17.38 -7.07 7.65
CA ALA A 31 16.51 -6.03 8.15
C ALA A 31 17.29 -4.96 8.88
N ALA A 32 16.92 -3.70 8.71
CA ALA A 32 17.50 -2.55 9.40
C ALA A 32 16.41 -1.52 9.73
N ALA A 33 16.71 -0.66 10.69
CA ALA A 33 15.88 0.46 11.08
C ALA A 33 16.72 1.74 11.12
N LEU A 34 16.13 2.84 10.66
CA LEU A 34 16.68 4.18 10.74
C LEU A 34 15.64 5.08 11.39
N ASP A 35 15.97 5.60 12.55
CA ASP A 35 15.16 6.59 13.25
C ASP A 35 15.58 8.00 12.85
N ILE A 36 14.65 8.77 12.29
CA ILE A 36 14.88 10.16 11.92
C ILE A 36 14.60 11.06 13.11
N ILE A 37 15.62 11.80 13.54
CA ILE A 37 15.51 12.75 14.66
C ILE A 37 15.00 14.11 14.17
N PRO A 38 14.39 14.92 15.06
CA PRO A 38 14.05 16.30 14.73
C PRO A 38 15.28 17.09 14.27
N ASP A 39 15.10 17.94 13.26
CA ASP A 39 16.13 18.82 12.71
C ASP A 39 17.37 18.12 12.09
N GLU A 40 17.27 16.82 11.84
CA GLU A 40 18.30 16.09 11.11
C GLU A 40 18.42 16.58 9.65
N ASP A 41 19.67 16.66 9.18
CA ASP A 41 19.92 16.97 7.77
C ASP A 41 19.38 15.87 6.86
N PRO A 42 18.40 16.17 6.00
CA PRO A 42 17.78 15.18 5.11
C PRO A 42 18.77 14.50 4.15
N GLU A 43 19.84 15.20 3.75
CA GLU A 43 20.85 14.63 2.84
C GLU A 43 21.72 13.61 3.58
N GLN A 44 22.10 13.92 4.82
CA GLN A 44 22.84 13.01 5.68
C GLN A 44 21.99 11.76 6.00
N ALA A 45 20.74 11.94 6.38
CA ALA A 45 19.81 10.85 6.65
C ALA A 45 19.58 9.95 5.42
N LEU A 46 19.48 10.55 4.21
CA LEU A 46 19.39 9.79 2.97
C LEU A 46 20.66 8.98 2.68
N CYS A 47 21.83 9.55 2.95
CA CYS A 47 23.11 8.85 2.78
C CYS A 47 23.17 7.63 3.72
N GLU A 48 22.76 7.79 4.98
CA GLU A 48 22.70 6.69 5.95
C GLU A 48 21.67 5.63 5.55
N ALA A 49 20.47 6.05 5.11
CA ALA A 49 19.45 5.14 4.62
C ALA A 49 19.96 4.27 3.47
N ARG A 50 20.66 4.88 2.50
CA ARG A 50 21.26 4.15 1.36
C ARG A 50 22.36 3.19 1.80
N ALA A 51 23.19 3.59 2.76
CA ALA A 51 24.23 2.73 3.31
C ALA A 51 23.64 1.51 4.03
N LEU A 52 22.59 1.72 4.85
CA LEU A 52 21.85 0.64 5.50
C LEU A 52 21.19 -0.28 4.48
N ALA A 53 20.49 0.29 3.49
CA ALA A 53 19.84 -0.43 2.41
C ALA A 53 20.81 -1.35 1.66
N SER A 54 21.97 -0.82 1.28
CA SER A 54 23.01 -1.57 0.57
C SER A 54 23.55 -2.72 1.41
N ARG A 55 23.75 -2.50 2.70
CA ARG A 55 24.31 -3.51 3.63
C ARG A 55 23.40 -4.73 3.80
N ILE A 56 22.09 -4.54 3.75
CA ILE A 56 21.11 -5.62 3.99
C ILE A 56 20.60 -6.26 2.70
N ASN A 57 20.85 -5.68 1.53
CA ASN A 57 20.31 -6.13 0.25
C ASN A 57 21.21 -7.16 -0.41
N ASP A 58 20.65 -8.33 -0.75
CA ASP A 58 21.32 -9.39 -1.50
C ASP A 58 20.99 -9.40 -3.01
N GLY A 59 20.28 -8.38 -3.50
CA GLY A 59 19.83 -8.27 -4.89
C GLY A 59 18.42 -8.85 -5.15
N SER A 60 17.79 -9.50 -4.18
CA SER A 60 16.45 -10.07 -4.33
C SER A 60 15.31 -9.04 -4.31
N GLY A 61 15.63 -7.75 -4.14
CA GLY A 61 14.67 -6.67 -3.96
C GLY A 61 14.59 -6.17 -2.52
N GLN A 62 13.96 -5.02 -2.33
CA GLN A 62 13.87 -4.35 -1.04
C GLN A 62 12.51 -3.71 -0.83
N VAL A 63 11.97 -3.83 0.39
CA VAL A 63 10.84 -3.06 0.88
C VAL A 63 11.35 -2.04 1.88
N VAL A 64 11.05 -0.77 1.64
CA VAL A 64 11.27 0.33 2.57
C VAL A 64 9.91 0.70 3.18
N LEU A 65 9.82 0.66 4.49
CA LEU A 65 8.61 0.97 5.25
C LEU A 65 8.81 2.30 5.98
N THR A 66 7.84 3.20 5.85
CA THR A 66 7.85 4.48 6.57
C THR A 66 6.51 4.71 7.27
N ASP A 67 6.50 5.64 8.22
CA ASP A 67 5.33 5.89 9.07
C ASP A 67 4.30 6.80 8.39
N LEU A 68 4.56 8.10 8.32
CA LEU A 68 3.60 9.11 7.91
C LEU A 68 3.92 9.64 6.52
N TYR A 69 2.96 9.52 5.59
CA TYR A 69 3.10 10.11 4.26
C TYR A 69 3.27 11.63 4.31
N GLY A 70 4.25 12.14 3.56
CA GLY A 70 4.54 13.58 3.47
C GLY A 70 5.49 14.11 4.55
N ALA A 71 5.78 13.35 5.60
CA ALA A 71 6.76 13.69 6.63
C ALA A 71 8.21 13.47 6.16
N THR A 72 9.19 13.93 6.93
CA THR A 72 10.62 13.81 6.58
C THR A 72 11.06 12.36 6.33
N PRO A 73 10.72 11.36 7.17
CA PRO A 73 11.08 9.98 6.89
C PRO A 73 10.56 9.48 5.54
N SER A 74 9.32 9.82 5.18
CA SER A 74 8.74 9.39 3.91
C SER A 74 9.37 10.08 2.70
N ARG A 75 9.79 11.33 2.83
CA ARG A 75 10.50 12.06 1.77
C ARG A 75 11.89 11.46 1.50
N ILE A 76 12.57 11.02 2.54
CA ILE A 76 13.85 10.29 2.44
C ILE A 76 13.61 8.94 1.77
N ALA A 77 12.63 8.18 2.25
CA ALA A 77 12.30 6.87 1.71
C ALA A 77 11.91 6.92 0.22
N MET A 78 11.13 7.91 -0.20
CA MET A 78 10.71 8.10 -1.60
C MET A 78 11.90 8.26 -2.55
N GLN A 79 13.01 8.88 -2.13
CA GLN A 79 14.21 9.03 -2.95
C GLN A 79 15.00 7.73 -3.14
N MET A 80 14.59 6.66 -2.45
CA MET A 80 15.17 5.33 -2.59
C MET A 80 14.35 4.43 -3.51
N ALA A 81 13.14 4.84 -3.91
CA ALA A 81 12.26 4.06 -4.75
C ALA A 81 12.89 3.75 -6.12
N VAL A 82 12.89 2.47 -6.49
CA VAL A 82 13.36 2.02 -7.81
C VAL A 82 12.36 1.00 -8.34
N PRO A 83 11.67 1.29 -9.46
CA PRO A 83 10.66 0.39 -10.02
C PRO A 83 11.17 -1.05 -10.16
N GLY A 84 10.42 -1.99 -9.63
CA GLY A 84 10.73 -3.42 -9.65
C GLY A 84 11.90 -3.88 -8.75
N ARG A 85 12.58 -2.95 -8.05
CA ARG A 85 13.72 -3.27 -7.18
C ARG A 85 13.56 -2.79 -5.74
N VAL A 86 13.04 -1.58 -5.56
CA VAL A 86 12.81 -0.98 -4.23
C VAL A 86 11.39 -0.45 -4.17
N SER A 87 10.55 -1.07 -3.36
CA SER A 87 9.18 -0.63 -3.07
C SER A 87 9.16 0.16 -1.77
N VAL A 88 8.50 1.32 -1.79
CA VAL A 88 8.35 2.19 -0.61
C VAL A 88 6.89 2.22 -0.20
N LEU A 89 6.60 1.81 1.04
CA LEU A 89 5.25 1.75 1.60
C LEU A 89 5.19 2.61 2.87
N TYR A 90 4.14 3.41 3.01
CA TYR A 90 3.88 4.21 4.22
C TYR A 90 2.79 3.60 5.09
N GLY A 91 2.65 4.12 6.32
CA GLY A 91 1.69 3.61 7.29
C GLY A 91 2.18 2.36 8.02
N VAL A 92 3.50 2.23 8.22
CA VAL A 92 4.09 1.08 8.90
C VAL A 92 3.47 0.86 10.28
N ASN A 93 3.10 -0.36 10.54
CA ASN A 93 2.64 -0.83 11.84
C ASN A 93 3.13 -2.26 12.05
N LEU A 94 3.01 -2.76 13.28
CA LEU A 94 3.51 -4.10 13.60
C LEU A 94 2.84 -5.22 12.79
N PRO A 95 1.50 -5.25 12.59
CA PRO A 95 0.84 -6.23 11.73
C PRO A 95 1.38 -6.26 10.29
N ILE A 96 1.55 -5.10 9.66
CA ILE A 96 2.13 -5.00 8.30
C ILE A 96 3.57 -5.53 8.30
N LEU A 97 4.37 -5.12 9.27
CA LEU A 97 5.77 -5.53 9.36
C LEU A 97 5.91 -7.04 9.55
N LEU A 98 5.11 -7.66 10.42
CA LEU A 98 5.07 -9.11 10.58
C LEU A 98 4.62 -9.82 9.29
N LYS A 99 3.65 -9.26 8.56
CA LYS A 99 3.23 -9.80 7.26
C LYS A 99 4.37 -9.76 6.25
N VAL A 100 5.09 -8.65 6.13
CA VAL A 100 6.28 -8.56 5.27
C VAL A 100 7.30 -9.64 5.63
N PHE A 101 7.66 -9.79 6.90
CA PHE A 101 8.63 -10.80 7.33
C PHE A 101 8.20 -12.24 7.07
N ASN A 102 6.91 -12.54 7.19
CA ASN A 102 6.37 -13.88 6.95
C ASN A 102 6.42 -14.31 5.47
N TYR A 103 6.28 -13.34 4.55
CA TYR A 103 6.11 -13.64 3.12
C TYR A 103 7.32 -13.27 2.25
N ARG A 104 8.22 -12.39 2.69
CA ARG A 104 9.36 -11.86 1.92
C ARG A 104 10.34 -12.92 1.38
N ALA A 105 10.36 -14.13 1.94
CA ALA A 105 11.20 -15.21 1.46
C ALA A 105 10.52 -16.08 0.39
N ARG A 106 9.21 -15.92 0.20
CA ARG A 106 8.37 -16.77 -0.65
C ARG A 106 7.81 -16.06 -1.86
N LEU A 107 7.61 -14.73 -1.77
CA LEU A 107 6.98 -13.93 -2.81
C LEU A 107 8.00 -13.01 -3.48
N PRO A 108 7.87 -12.77 -4.79
CA PRO A 108 8.57 -11.69 -5.46
C PRO A 108 8.06 -10.32 -4.96
N LEU A 109 8.87 -9.27 -5.16
CA LEU A 109 8.62 -7.93 -4.58
C LEU A 109 7.22 -7.39 -4.92
N VAL A 110 6.80 -7.48 -6.17
CA VAL A 110 5.51 -6.97 -6.64
C VAL A 110 4.32 -7.69 -5.99
N GLU A 111 4.42 -9.00 -5.81
CA GLU A 111 3.39 -9.78 -5.14
C GLU A 111 3.35 -9.50 -3.63
N LEU A 112 4.52 -9.35 -3.00
CA LEU A 112 4.61 -8.95 -1.60
C LEU A 112 3.99 -7.58 -1.36
N GLU A 113 4.29 -6.60 -2.20
CA GLU A 113 3.70 -5.26 -2.15
C GLU A 113 2.17 -5.33 -2.26
N SER A 114 1.65 -6.03 -3.28
CA SER A 114 0.22 -6.21 -3.50
C SER A 114 -0.47 -6.88 -2.32
N LEU A 115 0.16 -7.90 -1.72
CA LEU A 115 -0.34 -8.59 -0.54
C LEU A 115 -0.44 -7.63 0.66
N VAL A 116 0.61 -6.86 0.91
CA VAL A 116 0.67 -5.93 2.05
C VAL A 116 -0.38 -4.82 1.91
N LEU A 117 -0.50 -4.20 0.73
CA LEU A 117 -1.47 -3.14 0.48
C LEU A 117 -2.92 -3.63 0.57
N ARG A 118 -3.22 -4.80 0.01
CA ARG A 118 -4.55 -5.40 0.09
C ARG A 118 -4.99 -5.69 1.53
N ASP A 119 -4.07 -6.21 2.33
CA ASP A 119 -4.36 -6.71 3.67
C ASP A 119 -4.00 -5.68 4.77
N ALA A 120 -3.67 -4.44 4.41
CA ALA A 120 -3.26 -3.40 5.36
C ALA A 120 -4.35 -3.11 6.42
N ALA A 121 -5.61 -3.12 6.01
CA ALA A 121 -6.75 -2.89 6.90
C ALA A 121 -6.96 -4.03 7.93
N ASP A 122 -6.44 -5.23 7.69
CA ASP A 122 -6.56 -6.36 8.61
C ASP A 122 -5.75 -6.15 9.91
N GLY A 123 -4.82 -5.19 9.91
CA GLY A 123 -4.03 -4.81 11.08
C GLY A 123 -4.76 -3.92 12.09
N ILE A 124 -5.99 -3.50 11.78
CA ILE A 124 -6.82 -2.64 12.64
C ILE A 124 -8.13 -3.36 12.90
N GLY A 125 -8.55 -3.42 14.16
CA GLY A 125 -9.79 -4.08 14.50
C GLY A 125 -10.27 -3.73 15.91
N ARG A 126 -11.53 -4.09 16.19
CA ARG A 126 -12.14 -3.95 17.49
C ARG A 126 -12.02 -5.27 18.28
N ILE A 127 -11.69 -5.17 19.55
CA ILE A 127 -11.68 -6.30 20.47
C ILE A 127 -12.93 -6.18 21.35
N ASP A 128 -13.82 -7.16 21.30
CA ASP A 128 -15.02 -7.25 22.15
C ASP A 128 -14.86 -8.36 23.19
N ALA A 129 -15.42 -8.14 24.38
CA ALA A 129 -15.44 -9.17 25.43
C ALA A 129 -16.18 -10.42 24.92
N GLY A 130 -15.51 -11.57 24.91
CA GLY A 130 -16.05 -12.83 24.38
C GLY A 130 -15.73 -13.09 22.90
N TYR A 131 -14.92 -12.26 22.26
CA TYR A 131 -14.51 -12.48 20.88
C TYR A 131 -13.43 -13.60 20.79
N PRO A 132 -13.73 -14.75 20.18
CA PRO A 132 -12.80 -15.87 20.05
C PRO A 132 -11.85 -15.67 18.87
N GLY A 133 -11.13 -14.56 18.80
CA GLY A 133 -10.15 -14.28 17.74
C GLY A 133 -10.71 -14.47 16.32
N ARG A 134 -10.73 -13.44 15.50
CA ARG A 134 -11.15 -13.57 14.10
C ARG A 134 -10.19 -14.49 13.35
N ARG A 135 -10.60 -15.72 13.06
CA ARG A 135 -10.03 -16.42 11.93
C ARG A 135 -10.43 -15.63 10.68
N LEU A 136 -9.43 -15.13 9.96
CA LEU A 136 -9.65 -14.43 8.69
C LEU A 136 -10.02 -15.46 7.61
N ASP A 137 -11.17 -16.08 7.73
CA ASP A 137 -11.75 -16.87 6.64
C ASP A 137 -12.46 -15.91 5.68
N ARG A 138 -11.66 -15.20 4.88
CA ARG A 138 -12.13 -14.29 3.81
C ARG A 138 -12.86 -15.03 2.67
N ALA A 139 -12.89 -16.36 2.71
CA ALA A 139 -13.57 -17.18 1.70
C ALA A 139 -15.11 -17.17 1.80
N GLN A 140 -15.70 -16.66 2.89
CA GLN A 140 -17.16 -16.72 3.10
C GLN A 140 -17.89 -15.37 3.00
N GLN A 141 -17.23 -14.28 2.65
CA GLN A 141 -17.89 -12.97 2.51
C GLN A 141 -18.23 -12.59 1.05
N SER A 142 -17.99 -13.46 0.07
CA SER A 142 -18.41 -13.22 -1.33
C SER A 142 -19.75 -13.87 -1.71
N GLU A 143 -20.40 -14.59 -0.80
CA GLU A 143 -21.71 -15.20 -1.03
C GLU A 143 -22.75 -14.59 -0.07
N GLY A 144 -23.24 -13.39 -0.36
CA GLY A 144 -24.34 -12.86 0.46
C GLY A 144 -24.56 -11.36 0.44
N ALA A 145 -24.11 -10.65 -0.58
CA ALA A 145 -24.68 -9.33 -0.87
C ALA A 145 -25.90 -9.56 -1.79
N PRO A 146 -27.14 -9.23 -1.38
CA PRO A 146 -28.26 -9.21 -2.31
C PRO A 146 -27.97 -8.12 -3.35
N ASP A 147 -28.10 -8.47 -4.63
CA ASP A 147 -28.08 -7.52 -5.73
C ASP A 147 -29.06 -6.39 -5.42
N PRO A 148 -28.66 -5.10 -5.54
CA PRO A 148 -29.64 -4.02 -5.51
C PRO A 148 -30.58 -4.21 -6.70
N GLU A 149 -31.84 -4.42 -6.41
CA GLU A 149 -32.99 -4.58 -7.29
C GLU A 149 -32.89 -3.64 -8.51
N ALA A 150 -32.78 -4.23 -9.69
CA ALA A 150 -32.87 -3.50 -10.93
C ALA A 150 -34.27 -2.88 -11.04
N PRO A 151 -34.45 -1.61 -11.40
CA PRO A 151 -35.76 -1.02 -11.55
C PRO A 151 -36.51 -1.72 -12.70
N ALA A 152 -37.72 -2.19 -12.38
CA ALA A 152 -38.65 -2.82 -13.30
C ALA A 152 -38.88 -1.93 -14.54
N ALA A 153 -38.64 -2.49 -15.71
CA ALA A 153 -39.03 -1.89 -16.98
C ALA A 153 -40.57 -1.91 -17.08
N SER A 154 -41.18 -0.75 -16.91
CA SER A 154 -42.59 -0.57 -17.26
C SER A 154 -42.70 -0.43 -18.78
N SER A 155 -43.36 -1.41 -19.38
CA SER A 155 -43.87 -1.38 -20.72
C SER A 155 -45.09 -0.43 -20.80
N ASP A 156 -44.93 0.69 -21.50
CA ASP A 156 -46.06 1.35 -22.12
C ASP A 156 -45.68 1.87 -23.48
N ALA A 157 -46.23 1.20 -24.47
CA ALA A 157 -46.19 1.56 -25.86
C ALA A 157 -47.18 2.71 -26.11
N VAL A 158 -46.65 3.84 -26.54
CA VAL A 158 -47.47 4.83 -27.27
C VAL A 158 -46.77 5.17 -28.57
N ARG A 159 -47.40 4.65 -29.65
CA ARG A 159 -47.15 5.11 -31.01
C ARG A 159 -47.50 6.60 -31.11
N ASN A 160 -46.65 7.39 -31.70
CA ASN A 160 -47.11 8.49 -32.52
C ASN A 160 -46.11 8.80 -33.66
N ASP A 161 -46.63 8.58 -34.80
CA ASP A 161 -46.18 8.91 -36.14
C ASP A 161 -46.20 10.45 -36.32
N ARG A 162 -45.13 11.05 -36.83
CA ARG A 162 -45.20 12.15 -37.78
C ARG A 162 -43.82 12.48 -38.37
N SER A 163 -43.78 12.20 -39.63
CA SER A 163 -42.91 12.72 -40.68
C SER A 163 -42.64 14.23 -40.64
N LEU A 164 -41.53 14.58 -41.21
CA LEU A 164 -41.17 15.68 -42.10
C LEU A 164 -40.07 16.64 -41.66
N GLN A 165 -39.16 16.70 -42.57
CA GLN A 165 -38.43 17.82 -43.16
C GLN A 165 -36.99 18.08 -42.73
N SER A 166 -36.20 17.80 -43.71
CA SER A 166 -34.85 18.20 -44.02
C SER A 166 -34.66 19.73 -44.09
N ASP A 167 -33.55 20.25 -43.53
CA ASP A 167 -32.92 21.44 -44.09
C ASP A 167 -31.39 21.41 -43.85
N PRO A 168 -30.58 21.89 -44.81
CA PRO A 168 -29.13 21.74 -44.82
C PRO A 168 -28.37 22.87 -44.10
N PRO A 169 -27.07 22.70 -43.88
CA PRO A 169 -26.26 23.64 -43.08
C PRO A 169 -25.80 24.88 -43.89
N PRO A 170 -25.60 26.01 -43.27
CA PRO A 170 -24.99 27.16 -43.93
C PRO A 170 -23.45 27.12 -43.83
N SER A 171 -22.89 27.48 -44.94
CA SER A 171 -21.50 27.66 -45.27
C SER A 171 -20.77 28.74 -44.48
N SER A 172 -19.50 28.56 -44.23
CA SER A 172 -18.50 29.50 -43.72
C SER A 172 -18.35 30.73 -44.64
N PRO A 173 -17.87 31.85 -44.09
CA PRO A 173 -17.00 32.72 -44.88
C PRO A 173 -15.61 32.86 -44.28
N SER A 174 -14.66 32.85 -45.19
CA SER A 174 -13.25 33.18 -45.07
C SER A 174 -13.01 34.70 -45.06
N GLN A 175 -11.81 35.06 -44.53
CA GLN A 175 -10.98 36.25 -44.84
C GLN A 175 -11.33 37.58 -44.15
N SER A 176 -10.49 38.11 -43.34
CA SER A 176 -9.29 38.95 -43.65
C SER A 176 -8.41 39.10 -42.42
#